data_427f49d8f1f18268b1547dbcc5d69dcb
#
_entry.id   427f49d8f1f18268b1547dbcc5d69dcb
#
_cell.length_a   1.000
_cell.length_b   1.000
_cell.length_c   1.000
_cell.angle_alpha   90.00
_cell.angle_beta   90.00
_cell.angle_gamma   90.00
#
_symmetry.space_group_name_H-M   'P 1'
#
loop_
_entity.id
_entity.type
_entity.pdbx_description
1 polymer ?
#
loop_
_entity_poly.entity_id
_entity_poly.type
_entity_poly.pdbx_seq_one_letter_code
_entity_poly.pdbx_strand_id
1 'polypeptide(L)'
;MADPLELRRVTRAYRSGDGTLPVLRGADLSLRAGEIVALVAPSGTGKSTLLHLAGLLEKPDGGKVLIDGRDCGALSDRERTAIRGAAIGFVYQFHYLMGEFTAAENVVLPQMIAGVARRKAEARAMALLTGFGLAARARHLPGKLSGGEQQRVAIARALANAPKLLLADEPTGNLDVGTAGRVFDELLGVVRNHGVAALVATHNPDMAARMDRVVTLRDGVVVAG
;
A
#
# COMPACT_ATOMS: atom_id res chain seq x y z
N MET A 1 16.85 -7.59 -12.69
CA MET A 1 16.53 -7.07 -11.35
C MET A 1 15.50 -8.00 -10.74
N ALA A 2 15.50 -8.17 -9.41
CA ALA A 2 14.46 -8.95 -8.74
C ALA A 2 13.14 -8.15 -8.73
N ASP A 3 12.02 -8.88 -8.72
CA ASP A 3 10.69 -8.26 -8.62
C ASP A 3 10.50 -7.64 -7.22
N PRO A 4 9.92 -6.42 -7.12
CA PRO A 4 9.61 -5.77 -5.84
C PRO A 4 8.74 -6.61 -4.91
N LEU A 5 7.81 -7.40 -5.47
CA LEU A 5 6.98 -8.36 -4.76
C LEU A 5 6.89 -9.66 -5.53
N GLU A 6 7.07 -10.78 -4.82
CA GLU A 6 6.73 -12.09 -5.33
C GLU A 6 6.12 -12.96 -4.22
N LEU A 7 4.93 -13.47 -4.48
CA LEU A 7 4.23 -14.47 -3.66
C LEU A 7 4.33 -15.81 -4.35
N ARG A 8 4.79 -16.85 -3.65
CA ARG A 8 4.91 -18.22 -4.19
C ARG A 8 4.11 -19.17 -3.32
N ARG A 9 3.01 -19.68 -3.86
CA ARG A 9 2.11 -20.66 -3.22
C ARG A 9 1.74 -20.28 -1.79
N VAL A 10 1.43 -18.99 -1.56
CA VAL A 10 1.15 -18.46 -0.23
C VAL A 10 -0.18 -18.98 0.28
N THR A 11 -0.17 -19.54 1.48
CA THR A 11 -1.36 -20.03 2.18
C THR A 11 -1.60 -19.26 3.46
N ARG A 12 -2.87 -19.06 3.81
CA ARG A 12 -3.27 -18.45 5.07
C ARG A 12 -4.65 -18.92 5.48
N ALA A 13 -4.77 -19.31 6.76
CA ALA A 13 -6.03 -19.69 7.36
C ALA A 13 -6.19 -19.00 8.73
N TYR A 14 -7.42 -18.75 9.14
CA TYR A 14 -7.74 -18.17 10.44
C TYR A 14 -8.61 -19.13 11.27
N ARG A 15 -8.46 -19.08 12.57
CA ARG A 15 -9.36 -19.78 13.49
C ARG A 15 -10.73 -19.08 13.47
N SER A 16 -11.80 -19.86 13.31
CA SER A 16 -13.18 -19.35 13.32
C SER A 16 -14.07 -20.34 14.10
N GLY A 17 -14.43 -19.99 15.31
CA GLY A 17 -15.12 -20.91 16.21
C GLY A 17 -14.29 -22.19 16.43
N ASP A 18 -14.93 -23.35 16.26
CA ASP A 18 -14.27 -24.67 16.43
C ASP A 18 -13.53 -25.14 15.14
N GLY A 19 -13.49 -24.30 14.12
CA GLY A 19 -12.91 -24.66 12.81
C GLY A 19 -11.78 -23.75 12.35
N THR A 20 -11.28 -24.07 11.15
CA THR A 20 -10.28 -23.29 10.45
C THR A 20 -10.87 -22.79 9.13
N LEU A 21 -10.81 -21.48 8.89
CA LEU A 21 -11.23 -20.83 7.65
C LEU A 21 -10.00 -20.59 6.76
N PRO A 22 -9.79 -21.40 5.71
CA PRO A 22 -8.71 -21.14 4.76
C PRO A 22 -9.09 -19.97 3.85
N VAL A 23 -8.28 -18.91 3.88
CA VAL A 23 -8.49 -17.68 3.10
C VAL A 23 -7.62 -17.67 1.85
N LEU A 24 -6.34 -18.03 1.97
CA LEU A 24 -5.46 -18.24 0.82
C LEU A 24 -5.04 -19.70 0.73
N ARG A 25 -5.08 -20.25 -0.50
CA ARG A 25 -4.89 -21.69 -0.76
C ARG A 25 -3.78 -21.95 -1.78
N GLY A 26 -2.73 -21.13 -1.76
CA GLY A 26 -1.61 -21.21 -2.69
C GLY A 26 -1.62 -20.05 -3.68
N ALA A 27 -1.71 -18.84 -3.17
CA ALA A 27 -1.70 -17.63 -3.99
C ALA A 27 -0.31 -17.40 -4.58
N ASP A 28 -0.24 -17.23 -5.89
CA ASP A 28 0.94 -16.84 -6.66
C ASP A 28 0.72 -15.45 -7.27
N LEU A 29 1.67 -14.54 -7.10
CA LEU A 29 1.61 -13.20 -7.68
C LEU A 29 3.03 -12.63 -7.78
N SER A 30 3.36 -11.99 -8.88
CA SER A 30 4.57 -11.17 -8.97
C SER A 30 4.24 -9.79 -9.51
N LEU A 31 4.97 -8.77 -9.05
CA LEU A 31 4.90 -7.40 -9.54
C LEU A 31 6.28 -6.98 -10.03
N ARG A 32 6.34 -6.48 -11.27
CA ARG A 32 7.56 -5.90 -11.84
C ARG A 32 7.76 -4.46 -11.34
N ALA A 33 8.99 -3.97 -11.38
CA ALA A 33 9.28 -2.58 -11.06
C ALA A 33 8.47 -1.64 -11.97
N GLY A 34 7.79 -0.67 -11.38
CA GLY A 34 6.93 0.29 -12.07
C GLY A 34 5.58 -0.25 -12.55
N GLU A 35 5.28 -1.55 -12.33
CA GLU A 35 3.99 -2.15 -12.70
C GLU A 35 2.92 -1.80 -11.67
N ILE A 36 1.73 -1.43 -12.13
CA ILE A 36 0.55 -1.18 -11.30
C ILE A 36 -0.47 -2.29 -11.56
N VAL A 37 -0.73 -3.11 -10.56
CA VAL A 37 -1.64 -4.26 -10.65
C VAL A 37 -2.90 -4.01 -9.84
N ALA A 38 -4.06 -4.14 -10.48
CA ALA A 38 -5.35 -4.16 -9.80
C ALA A 38 -5.63 -5.55 -9.22
N LEU A 39 -5.98 -5.61 -7.94
CA LEU A 39 -6.53 -6.80 -7.29
C LEU A 39 -8.03 -6.62 -7.12
N VAL A 40 -8.80 -7.27 -7.97
CA VAL A 40 -10.27 -7.18 -7.95
C VAL A 40 -10.84 -8.47 -7.36
N ALA A 41 -11.72 -8.32 -6.38
CA ALA A 41 -12.49 -9.45 -5.88
C ALA A 41 -13.63 -8.95 -4.97
N PRO A 42 -14.71 -9.72 -4.76
CA PRO A 42 -15.77 -9.39 -3.83
C PRO A 42 -15.26 -9.15 -2.40
N SER A 43 -16.04 -8.46 -1.57
CA SER A 43 -15.72 -8.30 -0.15
C SER A 43 -15.66 -9.66 0.55
N GLY A 44 -14.74 -9.79 1.52
CA GLY A 44 -14.59 -11.03 2.29
C GLY A 44 -13.79 -12.15 1.60
N THR A 45 -13.33 -11.99 0.36
CA THR A 45 -12.57 -13.02 -0.38
C THR A 45 -11.11 -13.17 0.05
N GLY A 46 -10.59 -12.25 0.90
CA GLY A 46 -9.19 -12.31 1.36
C GLY A 46 -8.25 -11.28 0.73
N LYS A 47 -8.76 -10.23 0.03
CA LYS A 47 -7.92 -9.16 -0.52
C LYS A 47 -7.01 -8.52 0.53
N SER A 48 -7.59 -8.09 1.67
CA SER A 48 -6.82 -7.47 2.76
C SER A 48 -5.82 -8.46 3.37
N THR A 49 -6.18 -9.76 3.49
CA THR A 49 -5.23 -10.81 3.91
C THR A 49 -4.03 -10.90 2.97
N LEU A 50 -4.28 -10.89 1.65
CA LEU A 50 -3.20 -10.94 0.66
C LEU A 50 -2.31 -9.69 0.75
N LEU A 51 -2.91 -8.49 0.90
CA LEU A 51 -2.17 -7.25 1.11
C LEU A 51 -1.36 -7.25 2.43
N HIS A 52 -1.92 -7.79 3.52
CA HIS A 52 -1.23 -7.90 4.81
C HIS A 52 -0.01 -8.83 4.73
N LEU A 53 -0.12 -9.95 4.02
CA LEU A 53 0.99 -10.87 3.80
C LEU A 53 2.04 -10.25 2.88
N ALA A 54 1.63 -9.66 1.75
CA ALA A 54 2.52 -8.93 0.84
C ALA A 54 3.24 -7.78 1.55
N GLY A 55 2.54 -7.14 2.50
CA GLY A 55 3.06 -6.04 3.31
C GLY A 55 3.82 -6.45 4.56
N LEU A 56 4.06 -7.73 4.77
CA LEU A 56 4.77 -8.26 5.94
C LEU A 56 4.10 -7.90 7.28
N LEU A 57 2.81 -7.58 7.29
CA LEU A 57 2.03 -7.34 8.51
C LEU A 57 1.68 -8.66 9.20
N GLU A 58 1.46 -9.70 8.40
CA GLU A 58 1.21 -11.08 8.87
C GLU A 58 2.28 -12.03 8.31
N LYS A 59 2.38 -13.23 8.89
CA LYS A 59 3.17 -14.35 8.36
C LYS A 59 2.26 -15.29 7.59
N PRO A 60 2.70 -15.82 6.45
CA PRO A 60 1.98 -16.90 5.79
C PRO A 60 2.06 -18.19 6.63
N ASP A 61 1.07 -19.07 6.49
CA ASP A 61 1.11 -20.42 7.07
C ASP A 61 1.97 -21.36 6.20
N GLY A 62 2.11 -21.05 4.91
CA GLY A 62 2.96 -21.75 3.96
C GLY A 62 3.25 -20.91 2.73
N GLY A 63 4.16 -21.39 1.88
CA GLY A 63 4.64 -20.65 0.73
C GLY A 63 5.71 -19.62 1.10
N LYS A 64 5.96 -18.67 0.18
CA LYS A 64 7.00 -17.64 0.35
C LYS A 64 6.48 -16.27 -0.03
N VAL A 65 6.92 -15.27 0.74
CA VAL A 65 6.76 -13.84 0.43
C VAL A 65 8.14 -13.26 0.20
N LEU A 66 8.43 -12.84 -1.02
CA LEU A 66 9.71 -12.25 -1.37
C LEU A 66 9.52 -10.75 -1.63
N ILE A 67 10.36 -9.93 -0.99
CA ILE A 67 10.47 -8.50 -1.26
C ILE A 67 11.86 -8.24 -1.84
N ASP A 68 11.90 -7.67 -3.03
CA ASP A 68 13.16 -7.42 -3.77
C ASP A 68 14.05 -8.68 -3.86
N GLY A 69 13.42 -9.85 -4.07
CA GLY A 69 14.06 -11.16 -4.17
C GLY A 69 14.46 -11.80 -2.82
N ARG A 70 14.31 -11.11 -1.69
CA ARG A 70 14.61 -11.64 -0.36
C ARG A 70 13.37 -12.34 0.22
N ASP A 71 13.50 -13.63 0.58
CA ASP A 71 12.45 -14.37 1.28
C ASP A 71 12.24 -13.80 2.70
N CYS A 72 11.04 -13.31 2.97
CA CYS A 72 10.67 -12.65 4.22
C CYS A 72 9.83 -13.54 5.16
N GLY A 73 9.45 -14.74 4.74
CA GLY A 73 8.57 -15.63 5.50
C GLY A 73 9.17 -16.09 6.84
N ALA A 74 10.46 -16.40 6.87
CA ALA A 74 11.16 -16.88 8.06
C ALA A 74 11.77 -15.77 8.93
N LEU A 75 11.70 -14.52 8.52
CA LEU A 75 12.33 -13.39 9.22
C LEU A 75 11.65 -13.11 10.57
N SER A 76 12.45 -12.62 11.52
CA SER A 76 11.95 -12.08 12.79
C SER A 76 11.05 -10.84 12.56
N ASP A 77 10.21 -10.52 13.53
CA ASP A 77 9.33 -9.34 13.44
C ASP A 77 10.13 -8.03 13.32
N ARG A 78 11.30 -7.96 13.96
CA ARG A 78 12.21 -6.82 13.85
C ARG A 78 12.72 -6.63 12.42
N GLU A 79 13.15 -7.71 11.78
CA GLU A 79 13.64 -7.67 10.38
C GLU A 79 12.51 -7.32 9.41
N ARG A 80 11.32 -7.94 9.58
CA ARG A 80 10.14 -7.62 8.76
C ARG A 80 9.74 -6.16 8.93
N THR A 81 9.77 -5.63 10.15
CA THR A 81 9.49 -4.21 10.42
C THR A 81 10.49 -3.29 9.75
N ALA A 82 11.78 -3.64 9.75
CA ALA A 82 12.81 -2.86 9.06
C ALA A 82 12.59 -2.84 7.53
N ILE A 83 12.29 -4.02 6.92
CA ILE A 83 11.99 -4.12 5.49
C ILE A 83 10.71 -3.33 5.16
N ARG A 84 9.65 -3.49 5.95
CA ARG A 84 8.38 -2.77 5.77
C ARG A 84 8.58 -1.26 5.79
N GLY A 85 9.33 -0.75 6.77
CA GLY A 85 9.60 0.69 6.89
C GLY A 85 10.46 1.26 5.76
N ALA A 86 11.34 0.44 5.15
CA ALA A 86 12.26 0.89 4.11
C ALA A 86 11.72 0.68 2.68
N ALA A 87 11.01 -0.43 2.43
CA ALA A 87 10.71 -0.88 1.08
C ALA A 87 9.21 -0.84 0.72
N ILE A 88 8.30 -0.70 1.69
CA ILE A 88 6.87 -0.82 1.47
C ILE A 88 6.14 0.43 1.94
N GLY A 89 5.30 1.01 1.08
CA GLY A 89 4.34 2.04 1.42
C GLY A 89 2.93 1.47 1.50
N PHE A 90 2.12 1.97 2.44
CA PHE A 90 0.72 1.56 2.59
C PHE A 90 -0.22 2.74 2.43
N VAL A 91 -1.28 2.52 1.64
CA VAL A 91 -2.43 3.43 1.53
C VAL A 91 -3.69 2.63 1.84
N TYR A 92 -4.48 3.11 2.78
CA TYR A 92 -5.72 2.47 3.21
C TYR A 92 -6.94 3.29 2.79
N GLN A 93 -8.10 2.66 2.81
CA GLN A 93 -9.38 3.31 2.60
C GLN A 93 -9.64 4.42 3.64
N PHE A 94 -9.34 4.16 4.92
CA PHE A 94 -9.26 5.19 5.95
C PHE A 94 -7.84 5.74 5.98
N HIS A 95 -7.70 7.06 6.04
CA HIS A 95 -6.40 7.73 5.90
C HIS A 95 -5.41 7.40 7.03
N TYR A 96 -5.92 7.05 8.23
CA TYR A 96 -5.14 6.78 9.44
C TYR A 96 -4.06 7.84 9.69
N LEU A 97 -4.40 9.12 9.48
CA LEU A 97 -3.53 10.22 9.85
C LEU A 97 -3.57 10.42 11.36
N MET A 98 -2.42 10.74 11.93
CA MET A 98 -2.32 11.12 13.34
C MET A 98 -2.92 12.51 13.52
N GLY A 99 -4.02 12.62 14.28
CA GLY A 99 -4.81 13.85 14.40
C GLY A 99 -4.08 15.01 15.04
N GLU A 100 -3.11 14.71 15.91
CA GLU A 100 -2.28 15.67 16.64
C GLU A 100 -1.09 16.19 15.83
N PHE A 101 -0.81 15.57 14.68
CA PHE A 101 0.29 15.94 13.78
C PHE A 101 -0.26 16.64 12.53
N THR A 102 0.44 17.69 12.12
CA THR A 102 0.15 18.37 10.85
C THR A 102 0.32 17.44 9.65
N ALA A 103 -0.18 17.84 8.48
CA ALA A 103 0.04 17.10 7.24
C ALA A 103 1.52 16.83 6.99
N ALA A 104 2.39 17.82 7.19
CA ALA A 104 3.83 17.66 7.03
C ALA A 104 4.42 16.67 8.04
N GLU A 105 4.05 16.75 9.30
CA GLU A 105 4.54 15.87 10.35
C GLU A 105 4.11 14.42 10.14
N ASN A 106 2.90 14.16 9.64
CA ASN A 106 2.46 12.82 9.23
C ASN A 106 3.38 12.20 8.16
N VAL A 107 3.94 13.01 7.26
CA VAL A 107 4.87 12.56 6.20
C VAL A 107 6.33 12.51 6.70
N VAL A 108 6.70 13.35 7.65
CA VAL A 108 8.04 13.40 8.27
C VAL A 108 8.29 12.17 9.15
N LEU A 109 7.30 11.78 9.94
CA LEU A 109 7.44 10.79 11.01
C LEU A 109 8.01 9.44 10.52
N PRO A 110 7.51 8.78 9.46
CA PRO A 110 8.07 7.51 9.00
C PRO A 110 9.53 7.61 8.59
N GLN A 111 9.97 8.75 8.10
CA GLN A 111 11.37 9.01 7.73
C GLN A 111 12.26 9.13 8.97
N MET A 112 11.78 9.82 10.02
CA MET A 112 12.50 9.93 11.29
C MET A 112 12.62 8.57 11.98
N ILE A 113 11.57 7.75 11.94
CA ILE A 113 11.59 6.37 12.44
C ILE A 113 12.65 5.54 11.68
N ALA A 114 12.83 5.79 10.38
CA ALA A 114 13.87 5.16 9.57
C ALA A 114 15.28 5.77 9.79
N GLY A 115 15.44 6.73 10.72
CA GLY A 115 16.72 7.34 11.06
C GLY A 115 17.12 8.52 10.17
N VAL A 116 16.24 9.03 9.31
CA VAL A 116 16.51 10.21 8.49
C VAL A 116 16.54 11.46 9.39
N ALA A 117 17.56 12.28 9.25
CA ALA A 117 17.66 13.55 9.99
C ALA A 117 16.46 14.46 9.67
N ARG A 118 15.88 15.08 10.70
CA ARG A 118 14.65 15.89 10.64
C ARG A 118 14.63 16.88 9.47
N ARG A 119 15.69 17.65 9.28
CA ARG A 119 15.80 18.64 8.20
C ARG A 119 15.63 18.01 6.81
N LYS A 120 16.20 16.81 6.59
CA LYS A 120 16.04 16.07 5.32
C LYS A 120 14.63 15.53 5.17
N ALA A 121 14.06 15.00 6.25
CA ALA A 121 12.69 14.48 6.27
C ALA A 121 11.67 15.60 5.99
N GLU A 122 11.83 16.78 6.58
CA GLU A 122 10.98 17.95 6.33
C GLU A 122 11.07 18.43 4.87
N ALA A 123 12.28 18.53 4.32
CA ALA A 123 12.46 18.91 2.92
C ALA A 123 11.77 17.94 1.96
N ARG A 124 11.93 16.61 2.18
CA ARG A 124 11.25 15.60 1.38
C ARG A 124 9.74 15.61 1.57
N ALA A 125 9.25 15.77 2.79
CA ALA A 125 7.83 15.86 3.07
C ALA A 125 7.20 17.04 2.33
N MET A 126 7.84 18.21 2.35
CA MET A 126 7.38 19.38 1.60
C MET A 126 7.38 19.15 0.10
N ALA A 127 8.40 18.50 -0.46
CA ALA A 127 8.45 18.16 -1.88
C ALA A 127 7.28 17.23 -2.28
N LEU A 128 7.01 16.18 -1.49
CA LEU A 128 5.88 15.28 -1.71
C LEU A 128 4.53 16.00 -1.62
N LEU A 129 4.31 16.78 -0.56
CA LEU A 129 3.07 17.53 -0.39
C LEU A 129 2.87 18.56 -1.50
N THR A 130 3.93 19.20 -1.97
CA THR A 130 3.88 20.11 -3.13
C THR A 130 3.47 19.36 -4.40
N GLY A 131 4.02 18.16 -4.63
CA GLY A 131 3.64 17.30 -5.75
C GLY A 131 2.16 16.90 -5.75
N PHE A 132 1.53 16.83 -4.57
CA PHE A 132 0.08 16.60 -4.40
C PHE A 132 -0.74 17.89 -4.25
N GLY A 133 -0.19 19.07 -4.56
CA GLY A 133 -0.90 20.35 -4.46
C GLY A 133 -1.24 20.78 -3.01
N LEU A 134 -0.53 20.23 -2.01
CA LEU A 134 -0.81 20.45 -0.58
C LEU A 134 0.20 21.38 0.12
N ALA A 135 1.04 22.11 -0.61
CA ALA A 135 2.04 23.00 -0.01
C ALA A 135 1.42 23.99 0.98
N ALA A 136 0.30 24.63 0.62
CA ALA A 136 -0.43 25.57 1.48
C ALA A 136 -1.12 24.90 2.67
N ARG A 137 -1.29 23.57 2.64
CA ARG A 137 -1.94 22.74 3.67
C ARG A 137 -0.96 22.04 4.60
N ALA A 138 0.34 22.13 4.34
CA ALA A 138 1.37 21.38 5.05
C ALA A 138 1.33 21.53 6.59
N ARG A 139 0.91 22.70 7.08
CA ARG A 139 0.79 23.00 8.53
C ARG A 139 -0.60 22.74 9.12
N HIS A 140 -1.55 22.26 8.33
CA HIS A 140 -2.91 21.97 8.81
C HIS A 140 -2.94 20.61 9.52
N LEU A 141 -3.72 20.54 10.59
CA LEU A 141 -4.08 19.27 11.24
C LEU A 141 -5.09 18.50 10.34
N PRO A 142 -5.13 17.17 10.40
CA PRO A 142 -6.05 16.35 9.60
C PRO A 142 -7.50 16.80 9.66
N GLY A 143 -8.01 17.18 10.83
CA GLY A 143 -9.39 17.67 11.00
C GLY A 143 -9.70 18.99 10.28
N LYS A 144 -8.70 19.67 9.71
CA LYS A 144 -8.85 20.90 8.89
C LYS A 144 -8.67 20.64 7.40
N LEU A 145 -8.52 19.38 7.01
CA LEU A 145 -8.34 18.92 5.63
C LEU A 145 -9.62 18.24 5.14
N SER A 146 -9.95 18.43 3.87
CA SER A 146 -11.00 17.62 3.21
C SER A 146 -10.58 16.15 3.11
N GLY A 147 -11.53 15.23 2.89
CA GLY A 147 -11.24 13.80 2.73
C GLY A 147 -10.21 13.52 1.63
N GLY A 148 -10.34 14.19 0.48
CA GLY A 148 -9.37 14.08 -0.61
C GLY A 148 -7.99 14.65 -0.27
N GLU A 149 -7.91 15.75 0.51
CA GLU A 149 -6.64 16.28 1.01
C GLU A 149 -6.00 15.30 2.01
N GLN A 150 -6.78 14.72 2.92
CA GLN A 150 -6.30 13.70 3.86
C GLN A 150 -5.76 12.48 3.13
N GLN A 151 -6.45 12.01 2.09
CA GLN A 151 -5.98 10.88 1.29
C GLN A 151 -4.68 11.18 0.56
N ARG A 152 -4.52 12.37 -0.03
CA ARG A 152 -3.27 12.80 -0.63
C ARG A 152 -2.12 12.87 0.39
N VAL A 153 -2.38 13.32 1.62
CA VAL A 153 -1.38 13.26 2.71
C VAL A 153 -1.02 11.81 3.04
N ALA A 154 -2.00 10.89 3.09
CA ALA A 154 -1.73 9.47 3.34
C ALA A 154 -0.90 8.83 2.22
N ILE A 155 -1.15 9.19 0.95
CA ILE A 155 -0.33 8.76 -0.20
C ILE A 155 1.08 9.33 -0.09
N ALA A 156 1.23 10.62 0.20
CA ALA A 156 2.53 11.25 0.41
C ALA A 156 3.32 10.57 1.55
N ARG A 157 2.64 10.24 2.66
CA ARG A 157 3.23 9.48 3.78
C ARG A 157 3.70 8.09 3.34
N ALA A 158 2.92 7.37 2.54
CA ALA A 158 3.29 6.06 2.02
C ALA A 158 4.56 6.11 1.15
N LEU A 159 4.79 7.22 0.45
CA LEU A 159 5.95 7.44 -0.42
C LEU A 159 7.16 8.09 0.29
N ALA A 160 7.03 8.41 1.56
CA ALA A 160 8.03 9.19 2.32
C ALA A 160 9.43 8.54 2.31
N ASN A 161 9.51 7.23 2.49
CA ASN A 161 10.77 6.47 2.53
C ASN A 161 11.23 5.96 1.14
N ALA A 162 10.68 6.48 0.04
CA ALA A 162 10.97 6.03 -1.33
C ALA A 162 10.82 4.50 -1.48
N PRO A 163 9.65 3.94 -1.17
CA PRO A 163 9.45 2.50 -1.21
C PRO A 163 9.59 1.96 -2.63
N LYS A 164 9.91 0.67 -2.76
CA LYS A 164 9.88 -0.07 -4.03
C LYS A 164 8.50 -0.65 -4.34
N LEU A 165 7.69 -0.85 -3.30
CA LEU A 165 6.36 -1.44 -3.37
C LEU A 165 5.35 -0.53 -2.67
N LEU A 166 4.25 -0.26 -3.33
CA LEU A 166 3.08 0.39 -2.76
C LEU A 166 1.93 -0.62 -2.68
N LEU A 167 1.34 -0.75 -1.51
CA LEU A 167 0.14 -1.55 -1.27
C LEU A 167 -1.01 -0.62 -0.94
N ALA A 168 -2.08 -0.68 -1.71
CA ALA A 168 -3.25 0.17 -1.52
C ALA A 168 -4.51 -0.69 -1.36
N ASP A 169 -5.23 -0.49 -0.26
CA ASP A 169 -6.52 -1.15 0.00
C ASP A 169 -7.64 -0.12 -0.13
N GLU A 170 -8.40 -0.19 -1.24
CA GLU A 170 -9.50 0.73 -1.57
C GLU A 170 -9.13 2.22 -1.39
N PRO A 171 -8.05 2.71 -2.02
CA PRO A 171 -7.45 4.01 -1.68
C PRO A 171 -8.35 5.23 -1.92
N THR A 172 -9.51 5.04 -2.52
CA THR A 172 -10.48 6.11 -2.81
C THR A 172 -11.89 5.77 -2.35
N GLY A 173 -12.07 4.64 -1.65
CA GLY A 173 -13.40 4.12 -1.30
C GLY A 173 -14.24 5.00 -0.38
N ASN A 174 -13.64 5.96 0.32
CA ASN A 174 -14.34 6.90 1.21
C ASN A 174 -14.51 8.31 0.60
N LEU A 175 -14.21 8.47 -0.70
CA LEU A 175 -14.31 9.76 -1.39
C LEU A 175 -15.53 9.79 -2.31
N ASP A 176 -16.06 10.99 -2.57
CA ASP A 176 -17.02 11.18 -3.64
C ASP A 176 -16.41 10.88 -5.01
N VAL A 177 -17.24 10.52 -5.98
CA VAL A 177 -16.79 10.03 -7.31
C VAL A 177 -15.83 11.01 -8.01
N GLY A 178 -16.11 12.31 -7.95
CA GLY A 178 -15.29 13.33 -8.63
C GLY A 178 -13.92 13.52 -7.96
N THR A 179 -13.87 13.45 -6.63
CA THR A 179 -12.62 13.53 -5.86
C THR A 179 -11.82 12.22 -5.98
N ALA A 180 -12.51 11.06 -5.95
CA ALA A 180 -11.90 9.75 -6.10
C ALA A 180 -11.12 9.63 -7.41
N GLY A 181 -11.71 10.03 -8.54
CA GLY A 181 -11.03 10.01 -9.84
C GLY A 181 -9.75 10.82 -9.86
N ARG A 182 -9.79 12.05 -9.34
CA ARG A 182 -8.61 12.94 -9.30
C ARG A 182 -7.48 12.40 -8.40
N VAL A 183 -7.82 11.98 -7.18
CA VAL A 183 -6.85 11.41 -6.23
C VAL A 183 -6.22 10.13 -6.80
N PHE A 184 -7.03 9.33 -7.51
CA PHE A 184 -6.53 8.13 -8.18
C PHE A 184 -5.58 8.44 -9.33
N ASP A 185 -5.87 9.45 -10.17
CA ASP A 185 -4.97 9.93 -11.21
C ASP A 185 -3.64 10.39 -10.65
N GLU A 186 -3.68 11.17 -9.58
CA GLU A 186 -2.49 11.64 -8.88
C GLU A 186 -1.66 10.47 -8.33
N LEU A 187 -2.32 9.46 -7.73
CA LEU A 187 -1.67 8.25 -7.25
C LEU A 187 -0.94 7.52 -8.38
N LEU A 188 -1.63 7.22 -9.49
CA LEU A 188 -1.04 6.54 -10.65
C LEU A 188 0.14 7.33 -11.23
N GLY A 189 -0.03 8.65 -11.37
CA GLY A 189 1.01 9.54 -11.88
C GLY A 189 2.27 9.50 -11.02
N VAL A 190 2.12 9.60 -9.70
CA VAL A 190 3.27 9.59 -8.78
C VAL A 190 3.94 8.22 -8.75
N VAL A 191 3.18 7.13 -8.72
CA VAL A 191 3.71 5.76 -8.73
C VAL A 191 4.55 5.53 -9.99
N ARG A 192 4.03 5.91 -11.17
CA ARG A 192 4.76 5.79 -12.44
C ARG A 192 6.02 6.64 -12.49
N ASN A 193 5.92 7.90 -12.06
CA ASN A 193 7.06 8.83 -12.07
C ASN A 193 8.21 8.39 -11.15
N HIS A 194 7.92 7.64 -10.08
CA HIS A 194 8.92 7.13 -9.14
C HIS A 194 9.36 5.69 -9.45
N GLY A 195 8.76 5.03 -10.44
CA GLY A 195 9.06 3.64 -10.81
C GLY A 195 8.70 2.63 -9.71
N VAL A 196 7.74 2.97 -8.84
CA VAL A 196 7.27 2.11 -7.74
C VAL A 196 6.37 1.03 -8.31
N ALA A 197 6.51 -0.23 -7.86
CA ALA A 197 5.51 -1.26 -8.14
C ALA A 197 4.30 -1.04 -7.22
N ALA A 198 3.08 -1.19 -7.72
CA ALA A 198 1.88 -1.02 -6.90
C ALA A 198 0.90 -2.18 -7.04
N LEU A 199 0.39 -2.67 -5.90
CA LEU A 199 -0.75 -3.57 -5.82
C LEU A 199 -1.92 -2.80 -5.21
N VAL A 200 -2.97 -2.60 -5.98
CA VAL A 200 -4.14 -1.81 -5.58
C VAL A 200 -5.37 -2.72 -5.53
N ALA A 201 -5.85 -3.00 -4.33
CA ALA A 201 -7.15 -3.65 -4.17
C ALA A 201 -8.26 -2.64 -4.41
N THR A 202 -9.18 -2.98 -5.28
CA THR A 202 -10.38 -2.17 -5.56
C THR A 202 -11.54 -3.04 -6.01
N HIS A 203 -12.75 -2.60 -5.73
CA HIS A 203 -13.97 -3.19 -6.29
C HIS A 203 -14.51 -2.37 -7.46
N ASN A 204 -13.87 -1.26 -7.82
CA ASN A 204 -14.28 -0.39 -8.93
C ASN A 204 -13.61 -0.84 -10.24
N PRO A 205 -14.37 -1.39 -11.21
CA PRO A 205 -13.83 -1.90 -12.47
C PRO A 205 -13.24 -0.78 -13.35
N ASP A 206 -13.80 0.43 -13.32
CA ASP A 206 -13.29 1.55 -14.12
C ASP A 206 -11.91 1.99 -13.64
N MET A 207 -11.67 1.95 -12.33
CA MET A 207 -10.34 2.20 -11.78
C MET A 207 -9.37 1.07 -12.09
N ALA A 208 -9.83 -0.19 -11.99
CA ALA A 208 -9.01 -1.36 -12.31
C ALA A 208 -8.53 -1.35 -13.78
N ALA A 209 -9.41 -0.96 -14.71
CA ALA A 209 -9.10 -0.88 -16.15
C ALA A 209 -8.01 0.16 -16.49
N ARG A 210 -7.66 1.08 -15.58
CA ARG A 210 -6.64 2.12 -15.77
C ARG A 210 -5.25 1.69 -15.30
N MET A 211 -5.14 0.50 -14.71
CA MET A 211 -3.88 -0.12 -14.27
C MET A 211 -3.31 -1.02 -15.35
N ASP A 212 -2.05 -1.42 -15.21
CA ASP A 212 -1.34 -2.14 -16.27
C ASP A 212 -1.81 -3.60 -16.40
N ARG A 213 -2.30 -4.20 -15.29
CA ARG A 213 -2.81 -5.57 -15.25
C ARG A 213 -3.88 -5.71 -14.18
N VAL A 214 -4.87 -6.55 -14.45
CA VAL A 214 -5.91 -6.92 -13.49
C VAL A 214 -5.70 -8.38 -13.07
N VAL A 215 -5.81 -8.64 -11.77
CA VAL A 215 -5.85 -9.99 -11.21
C VAL A 215 -7.07 -10.12 -10.30
N THR A 216 -7.58 -11.32 -10.18
CA THR A 216 -8.74 -11.64 -9.34
C THR A 216 -8.36 -12.67 -8.29
N LEU A 217 -8.80 -12.47 -7.06
CA LEU A 217 -8.72 -13.48 -6.00
C LEU A 217 -10.00 -14.33 -6.02
N ARG A 218 -9.87 -15.61 -6.38
CA ARG A 218 -10.96 -16.56 -6.44
C ARG A 218 -10.57 -17.85 -5.71
N ASP A 219 -11.41 -18.32 -4.80
CA ASP A 219 -11.20 -19.56 -4.01
C ASP A 219 -9.82 -19.66 -3.33
N GLY A 220 -9.30 -18.51 -2.90
CA GLY A 220 -8.00 -18.39 -2.21
C GLY A 220 -6.78 -18.44 -3.11
N VAL A 221 -6.94 -18.39 -4.44
CA VAL A 221 -5.86 -18.31 -5.43
C VAL A 221 -5.98 -17.04 -6.27
N VAL A 222 -4.84 -16.52 -6.74
CA VAL A 222 -4.82 -15.38 -7.65
C VAL A 222 -4.85 -15.89 -9.08
N VAL A 223 -5.78 -15.38 -9.87
CA VAL A 223 -5.95 -15.69 -11.29
C VAL A 223 -5.90 -14.41 -12.13
N ALA A 224 -5.60 -14.54 -13.42
CA ALA A 224 -5.73 -13.41 -14.34
C ALA A 224 -7.20 -12.95 -14.37
N GLY A 225 -7.40 -11.63 -14.32
CA GLY A 225 -8.71 -10.99 -14.37
C GLY A 225 -9.13 -10.65 -15.79
#